data_70c7361eab105f0739ca0041c9252e9a
#
_entry.id   70c7361eab105f0739ca0041c9252e9a
#
_cell.length_a   1.000
_cell.length_b   1.000
_cell.length_c   1.000
_cell.angle_alpha   90.00
_cell.angle_beta   90.00
_cell.angle_gamma   90.00
#
_symmetry.space_group_name_H-M   'P 1'
#
loop_
_entity.id
_entity.type
_entity.pdbx_description
1 polymer ?
#
loop_
_entity_poly.entity_id
_entity_poly.type
_entity_poly.pdbx_seq_one_letter_code
_entity_poly.pdbx_strand_id
1 'polypeptide(L)'
;MRAIFIRHGESTGNAGVPCHDLAAIALTERGHEQARAVASSWAEAPALIVTSPYTRTRQTAAPTIARFPDTPVETWPIEEFTYLQPARWNGTTGAERMPHLERYWTAADPDYCDGEGAESFRSLLRRCEAALARLVAMSAGSLVYAPKPLAG
;
A
#
# COMPACT_ATOMS: atom_id res chain seq x y z
N MET A 1 -8.25 11.34 -18.02
CA MET A 1 -7.67 11.23 -16.67
C MET A 1 -6.39 10.40 -16.74
N ARG A 2 -5.34 10.78 -16.01
CA ARG A 2 -4.12 9.98 -15.82
C ARG A 2 -3.98 9.65 -14.34
N ALA A 3 -3.89 8.37 -14.00
CA ALA A 3 -3.58 7.89 -12.66
C ALA A 3 -2.15 7.36 -12.61
N ILE A 4 -1.39 7.75 -11.59
CA ILE A 4 -0.02 7.31 -11.38
C ILE A 4 0.00 6.51 -10.09
N PHE A 5 0.36 5.22 -10.20
CA PHE A 5 0.49 4.33 -9.06
C PHE A 5 1.94 4.29 -8.61
N ILE A 6 2.16 4.61 -7.35
CA ILE A 6 3.49 4.68 -6.75
C ILE A 6 3.52 3.70 -5.58
N ARG A 7 4.43 2.72 -5.66
CA ARG A 7 4.71 1.84 -4.52
C ARG A 7 5.39 2.64 -3.41
N HIS A 8 5.07 2.35 -2.15
CA HIS A 8 5.79 2.94 -1.02
C HIS A 8 7.30 2.69 -1.10
N GLY A 9 8.10 3.59 -0.55
CA GLY A 9 9.54 3.44 -0.38
C GLY A 9 9.91 2.22 0.46
N GLU A 10 11.20 1.88 0.50
CA GLU A 10 11.68 0.78 1.32
C GLU A 10 11.22 0.96 2.78
N SER A 11 10.64 -0.11 3.35
CA SER A 11 10.15 -0.12 4.73
C SER A 11 11.00 -1.04 5.61
N THR A 12 10.89 -0.89 6.92
CA THR A 12 11.56 -1.78 7.87
C THR A 12 11.16 -3.25 7.66
N GLY A 13 9.90 -3.51 7.25
CA GLY A 13 9.45 -4.85 6.87
C GLY A 13 10.16 -5.39 5.62
N ASN A 14 10.44 -4.55 4.61
CA ASN A 14 11.24 -4.94 3.43
C ASN A 14 12.71 -5.20 3.80
N ALA A 15 13.23 -4.51 4.80
CA ALA A 15 14.58 -4.70 5.31
C ALA A 15 14.71 -5.93 6.24
N GLY A 16 13.66 -6.74 6.40
CA GLY A 16 13.69 -7.98 7.18
C GLY A 16 13.52 -7.80 8.69
N VAL A 17 13.13 -6.60 9.14
CA VAL A 17 12.83 -6.37 10.56
C VAL A 17 11.51 -7.06 10.91
N PRO A 18 11.42 -7.80 12.04
CA PRO A 18 10.18 -8.40 12.50
C PRO A 18 9.07 -7.35 12.64
N CYS A 19 7.88 -7.67 12.13
CA CYS A 19 6.73 -6.77 12.14
C CYS A 19 5.78 -7.11 13.27
N HIS A 20 5.46 -6.13 14.11
CA HIS A 20 4.48 -6.27 15.20
C HIS A 20 3.13 -5.65 14.88
N ASP A 21 3.08 -4.74 13.92
CA ASP A 21 1.86 -4.11 13.42
C ASP A 21 2.05 -3.72 11.95
N LEU A 22 1.31 -4.38 11.06
CA LEU A 22 1.39 -4.16 9.62
C LEU A 22 1.08 -2.72 9.22
N ALA A 23 0.16 -2.06 9.93
CA ALA A 23 -0.24 -0.68 9.65
C ALA A 23 0.84 0.32 10.08
N ALA A 24 1.61 -0.01 11.14
CA ALA A 24 2.61 0.87 11.73
C ALA A 24 4.01 0.72 11.10
N ILE A 25 4.24 -0.23 10.20
CA ILE A 25 5.53 -0.39 9.51
C ILE A 25 5.94 0.93 8.87
N ALA A 26 7.10 1.46 9.28
CA ALA A 26 7.63 2.73 8.81
C ALA A 26 8.62 2.54 7.63
N LEU A 27 8.92 3.63 6.92
CA LEU A 27 10.02 3.66 5.96
C LEU A 27 11.37 3.56 6.66
N THR A 28 12.35 2.99 5.95
CA THR A 28 13.77 3.15 6.27
C THR A 28 14.25 4.54 5.81
N GLU A 29 15.48 4.94 6.21
CA GLU A 29 16.07 6.19 5.69
C GLU A 29 16.12 6.18 4.15
N ARG A 30 16.51 5.06 3.56
CA ARG A 30 16.48 4.86 2.10
C ARG A 30 15.07 5.03 1.52
N GLY A 31 14.03 4.52 2.22
CA GLY A 31 12.64 4.73 1.83
C GLY A 31 12.24 6.20 1.85
N HIS A 32 12.72 6.97 2.81
CA HIS A 32 12.52 8.42 2.85
C HIS A 32 13.25 9.14 1.73
N GLU A 33 14.46 8.72 1.35
CA GLU A 33 15.18 9.27 0.18
C GLU A 33 14.40 8.99 -1.12
N GLN A 34 13.89 7.78 -1.29
CA GLN A 34 13.05 7.41 -2.43
C GLN A 34 11.78 8.28 -2.50
N ALA A 35 11.13 8.53 -1.36
CA ALA A 35 9.95 9.39 -1.29
C ALA A 35 10.28 10.84 -1.69
N ARG A 36 11.42 11.38 -1.26
CA ARG A 36 11.91 12.70 -1.67
C ARG A 36 12.21 12.78 -3.17
N ALA A 37 12.83 11.73 -3.73
CA ALA A 37 13.10 11.65 -5.17
C ALA A 37 11.81 11.65 -5.99
N VAL A 38 10.78 10.90 -5.57
CA VAL A 38 9.45 10.93 -6.20
C VAL A 38 8.86 12.33 -6.14
N ALA A 39 8.87 12.97 -4.98
CA ALA A 39 8.36 14.33 -4.83
C ALA A 39 9.06 15.33 -5.76
N SER A 40 10.36 15.18 -5.97
CA SER A 40 11.16 16.04 -6.85
C SER A 40 10.89 15.80 -8.33
N SER A 41 10.41 14.61 -8.72
CA SER A 41 10.17 14.24 -10.12
C SER A 41 8.87 14.81 -10.71
N TRP A 42 7.97 15.35 -9.88
CA TRP A 42 6.73 15.93 -10.37
C TRP A 42 6.96 17.24 -11.12
N ALA A 43 6.49 17.31 -12.38
CA ALA A 43 6.54 18.53 -13.18
C ALA A 43 5.43 19.52 -12.79
N GLU A 44 4.29 19.02 -12.33
CA GLU A 44 3.10 19.79 -11.97
C GLU A 44 2.42 19.19 -10.74
N ALA A 45 1.59 19.97 -10.05
CA ALA A 45 0.81 19.50 -8.91
C ALA A 45 -0.20 18.42 -9.34
N PRO A 46 -0.30 17.30 -8.61
CA PRO A 46 -1.40 16.36 -8.82
C PRO A 46 -2.73 17.02 -8.40
N ALA A 47 -3.82 16.67 -9.09
CA ALA A 47 -5.15 17.17 -8.72
C ALA A 47 -5.69 16.50 -7.43
N LEU A 48 -5.19 15.31 -7.09
CA LEU A 48 -5.53 14.58 -5.88
C LEU A 48 -4.36 13.66 -5.50
N ILE A 49 -4.08 13.56 -4.22
CA ILE A 49 -3.17 12.57 -3.65
C ILE A 49 -3.99 11.56 -2.85
N VAL A 50 -3.82 10.27 -3.15
CA VAL A 50 -4.48 9.19 -2.42
C VAL A 50 -3.43 8.33 -1.72
N THR A 51 -3.65 8.04 -0.45
CA THR A 51 -2.82 7.12 0.33
C THR A 51 -3.67 5.98 0.88
N SER A 52 -3.04 4.86 1.21
CA SER A 52 -3.66 3.88 2.10
C SER A 52 -3.53 4.35 3.57
N PRO A 53 -4.23 3.71 4.53
CA PRO A 53 -4.09 4.05 5.95
C PRO A 53 -2.73 3.69 6.56
N TYR A 54 -1.88 2.91 5.86
CA TYR A 54 -0.61 2.43 6.40
C TYR A 54 0.46 3.53 6.48
N THR A 55 1.24 3.51 7.57
CA THR A 55 2.27 4.50 7.87
C THR A 55 3.26 4.69 6.72
N ARG A 56 3.80 3.60 6.15
CA ARG A 56 4.77 3.66 5.05
C ARG A 56 4.23 4.36 3.80
N THR A 57 2.93 4.21 3.50
CA THR A 57 2.33 4.88 2.33
C THR A 57 2.15 6.38 2.57
N ARG A 58 1.71 6.77 3.77
CA ARG A 58 1.61 8.17 4.18
C ARG A 58 2.99 8.84 4.22
N GLN A 59 4.00 8.15 4.75
CA GLN A 59 5.37 8.65 4.74
C GLN A 59 5.93 8.82 3.32
N THR A 60 5.58 7.91 2.40
CA THR A 60 5.98 8.04 0.98
C THR A 60 5.32 9.24 0.32
N ALA A 61 4.06 9.54 0.63
CA ALA A 61 3.35 10.68 0.07
C ALA A 61 3.76 12.03 0.72
N ALA A 62 4.24 12.02 1.97
CA ALA A 62 4.49 13.23 2.76
C ALA A 62 5.36 14.29 2.05
N PRO A 63 6.49 13.97 1.38
CA PRO A 63 7.27 14.98 0.67
C PRO A 63 6.51 15.60 -0.52
N THR A 64 5.67 14.83 -1.21
CA THR A 64 4.82 15.33 -2.30
C THR A 64 3.72 16.24 -1.76
N ILE A 65 3.09 15.88 -0.64
CA ILE A 65 2.09 16.71 0.05
C ILE A 65 2.73 18.04 0.50
N ALA A 66 3.90 17.99 1.08
CA ALA A 66 4.63 19.17 1.51
C ALA A 66 4.99 20.11 0.33
N ARG A 67 5.30 19.54 -0.84
CA ARG A 67 5.59 20.30 -2.06
C ARG A 67 4.34 20.95 -2.67
N PHE A 68 3.18 20.33 -2.52
CA PHE A 68 1.91 20.77 -3.11
C PHE A 68 0.83 20.88 -2.02
N PRO A 69 0.93 21.86 -1.11
CA PRO A 69 0.09 21.93 0.09
C PRO A 69 -1.41 22.19 -0.22
N ASP A 70 -1.71 22.73 -1.39
CA ASP A 70 -3.09 22.99 -1.82
C ASP A 70 -3.75 21.78 -2.50
N THR A 71 -2.99 20.70 -2.74
CA THR A 71 -3.55 19.48 -3.34
C THR A 71 -4.36 18.71 -2.30
N PRO A 72 -5.63 18.36 -2.59
CA PRO A 72 -6.43 17.52 -1.73
C PRO A 72 -5.76 16.17 -1.45
N VAL A 73 -5.88 15.67 -0.21
CA VAL A 73 -5.35 14.37 0.20
C VAL A 73 -6.48 13.51 0.73
N GLU A 74 -6.61 12.30 0.21
CA GLU A 74 -7.59 11.32 0.66
C GLU A 74 -6.92 10.02 1.11
N THR A 75 -7.58 9.30 2.03
CA THR A 75 -7.18 7.94 2.43
C THR A 75 -8.22 6.96 1.93
N TRP A 76 -7.78 5.98 1.14
CA TRP A 76 -8.62 4.93 0.60
C TRP A 76 -8.20 3.55 1.12
N PRO A 77 -9.08 2.54 1.13
CA PRO A 77 -8.75 1.19 1.57
C PRO A 77 -7.98 0.42 0.47
N ILE A 78 -6.80 0.92 0.12
CA ILE A 78 -5.91 0.40 -0.93
C ILE A 78 -4.58 -0.11 -0.33
N GLU A 79 -4.61 -0.51 0.95
CA GLU A 79 -3.50 -1.11 1.66
C GLU A 79 -3.13 -2.48 1.08
N GLU A 80 -1.94 -2.93 1.44
CA GLU A 80 -1.42 -4.24 1.07
C GLU A 80 -2.30 -5.37 1.61
N PHE A 81 -2.37 -6.46 0.86
CA PHE A 81 -3.13 -7.66 1.19
C PHE A 81 -2.67 -8.30 2.51
N THR A 82 -3.58 -8.39 3.47
CA THR A 82 -3.33 -9.02 4.77
C THR A 82 -3.83 -10.47 4.74
N TYR A 83 -3.10 -11.35 4.06
CA TYR A 83 -3.49 -12.76 3.86
C TYR A 83 -3.29 -13.67 5.07
N LEU A 84 -2.50 -13.25 6.07
CA LEU A 84 -2.26 -14.00 7.31
C LEU A 84 -2.84 -13.24 8.52
N GLN A 85 -3.33 -13.99 9.51
CA GLN A 85 -3.87 -13.44 10.74
C GLN A 85 -2.81 -12.64 11.51
N PRO A 86 -2.96 -11.30 11.69
CA PRO A 86 -1.94 -10.46 12.30
C PRO A 86 -1.53 -10.91 13.70
N ALA A 87 -2.51 -11.24 14.57
CA ALA A 87 -2.22 -11.65 15.94
C ALA A 87 -1.33 -12.90 16.03
N ARG A 88 -1.44 -13.80 15.05
CA ARG A 88 -0.66 -15.04 14.99
C ARG A 88 0.74 -14.82 14.43
N TRP A 89 0.89 -13.88 13.50
CA TRP A 89 2.10 -13.69 12.72
C TRP A 89 2.87 -12.42 13.07
N ASN A 90 2.36 -11.61 13.99
CA ASN A 90 3.10 -10.47 14.51
C ASN A 90 4.41 -10.91 15.17
N GLY A 91 5.46 -10.13 14.96
CA GLY A 91 6.81 -10.40 15.46
C GLY A 91 7.62 -11.39 14.62
N THR A 92 7.07 -11.85 13.47
CA THR A 92 7.77 -12.75 12.54
C THR A 92 8.37 -12.00 11.36
N THR A 93 9.39 -12.61 10.75
CA THR A 93 10.03 -12.16 9.51
C THR A 93 9.29 -12.71 8.28
N GLY A 94 9.61 -12.17 7.10
CA GLY A 94 9.10 -12.72 5.82
C GLY A 94 9.53 -14.15 5.59
N ALA A 95 10.77 -14.52 5.98
CA ALA A 95 11.30 -15.87 5.83
C ALA A 95 10.52 -16.90 6.68
N GLU A 96 10.16 -16.54 7.90
CA GLU A 96 9.37 -17.42 8.79
C GLU A 96 7.96 -17.66 8.25
N ARG A 97 7.40 -16.68 7.51
CA ARG A 97 6.07 -16.79 6.90
C ARG A 97 6.06 -17.52 5.56
N MET A 98 7.23 -17.70 4.90
CA MET A 98 7.31 -18.25 3.55
C MET A 98 6.59 -19.60 3.38
N PRO A 99 6.73 -20.62 4.28
CA PRO A 99 6.04 -21.91 4.12
C PRO A 99 4.51 -21.80 4.18
N HIS A 100 3.99 -20.76 4.87
CA HIS A 100 2.54 -20.48 4.94
C HIS A 100 2.06 -19.76 3.69
N LEU A 101 2.87 -18.86 3.15
CA LEU A 101 2.63 -18.18 1.88
C LEU A 101 2.53 -19.19 0.74
N GLU A 102 3.48 -20.13 0.66
CA GLU A 102 3.48 -21.18 -0.35
C GLU A 102 2.21 -22.04 -0.28
N ARG A 103 1.80 -22.45 0.92
CA ARG A 103 0.56 -23.21 1.11
C ARG A 103 -0.68 -22.41 0.72
N TYR A 104 -0.73 -21.15 1.09
CA TYR A 104 -1.82 -20.25 0.73
C TYR A 104 -2.01 -20.18 -0.79
N TRP A 105 -0.93 -19.91 -1.52
CA TRP A 105 -0.99 -19.80 -2.98
C TRP A 105 -1.19 -21.14 -3.69
N THR A 106 -0.68 -22.23 -3.14
CA THR A 106 -0.90 -23.57 -3.70
C THR A 106 -2.35 -24.01 -3.54
N ALA A 107 -2.99 -23.69 -2.42
CA ALA A 107 -4.41 -24.00 -2.20
C ALA A 107 -5.33 -23.22 -3.16
N ALA A 108 -4.91 -22.03 -3.60
CA ALA A 108 -5.62 -21.18 -4.56
C ALA A 108 -7.11 -20.96 -4.25
N ASP A 109 -7.47 -20.94 -2.96
CA ASP A 109 -8.85 -20.69 -2.50
C ASP A 109 -9.06 -19.17 -2.30
N PRO A 110 -9.83 -18.49 -3.17
CA PRO A 110 -10.03 -17.06 -3.08
C PRO A 110 -10.90 -16.64 -1.88
N ASP A 111 -11.62 -17.55 -1.29
CA ASP A 111 -12.51 -17.28 -0.14
C ASP A 111 -11.85 -17.62 1.22
N TYR A 112 -10.67 -18.26 1.20
CA TYR A 112 -9.96 -18.58 2.44
C TYR A 112 -9.56 -17.30 3.18
N CYS A 113 -9.79 -17.29 4.48
CA CYS A 113 -9.38 -16.25 5.42
C CYS A 113 -8.64 -16.92 6.60
N ASP A 114 -7.40 -16.49 6.89
CA ASP A 114 -6.54 -17.11 7.91
C ASP A 114 -7.00 -16.82 9.36
N GLY A 115 -7.99 -15.94 9.54
CA GLY A 115 -8.55 -15.61 10.85
C GLY A 115 -8.82 -14.12 11.03
N GLU A 116 -9.04 -13.71 12.27
CA GLU A 116 -9.40 -12.34 12.61
C GLU A 116 -8.32 -11.35 12.19
N GLY A 117 -8.73 -10.28 11.49
CA GLY A 117 -7.83 -9.26 10.96
C GLY A 117 -7.13 -9.64 9.64
N ALA A 118 -7.28 -10.89 9.17
CA ALA A 118 -6.90 -11.26 7.81
C ALA A 118 -8.05 -10.96 6.83
N GLU A 119 -7.73 -10.88 5.55
CA GLU A 119 -8.73 -10.78 4.49
C GLU A 119 -8.59 -11.93 3.49
N SER A 120 -9.70 -12.34 2.85
CA SER A 120 -9.65 -13.27 1.73
C SER A 120 -9.20 -12.55 0.46
N PHE A 121 -8.65 -13.30 -0.49
CA PHE A 121 -8.26 -12.73 -1.79
C PHE A 121 -9.46 -12.11 -2.54
N ARG A 122 -10.64 -12.70 -2.39
CA ARG A 122 -11.88 -12.12 -2.93
C ARG A 122 -12.22 -10.78 -2.29
N SER A 123 -11.96 -10.61 -0.98
CA SER A 123 -12.16 -9.33 -0.30
C SER A 123 -11.20 -8.25 -0.82
N LEU A 124 -9.93 -8.61 -1.01
CA LEU A 124 -8.94 -7.74 -1.66
C LEU A 124 -9.42 -7.29 -3.05
N LEU A 125 -9.87 -8.23 -3.90
CA LEU A 125 -10.36 -7.90 -5.25
C LEU A 125 -11.52 -6.91 -5.20
N ARG A 126 -12.50 -7.12 -4.32
CA ARG A 126 -13.66 -6.21 -4.18
C ARG A 126 -13.23 -4.77 -3.83
N ARG A 127 -12.29 -4.59 -2.89
CA ARG A 127 -11.83 -3.24 -2.54
C ARG A 127 -10.96 -2.61 -3.63
N CYS A 128 -10.20 -3.40 -4.38
CA CYS A 128 -9.48 -2.93 -5.56
C CYS A 128 -10.46 -2.49 -6.66
N GLU A 129 -11.50 -3.26 -6.95
CA GLU A 129 -12.56 -2.92 -7.91
C GLU A 129 -13.28 -1.63 -7.50
N ALA A 130 -13.61 -1.48 -6.22
CA ALA A 130 -14.23 -0.26 -5.71
C ALA A 130 -13.33 0.97 -5.88
N ALA A 131 -12.03 0.83 -5.61
CA ALA A 131 -11.06 1.90 -5.80
C ALA A 131 -10.91 2.28 -7.29
N LEU A 132 -10.85 1.28 -8.19
CA LEU A 132 -10.78 1.52 -9.63
C LEU A 132 -12.07 2.17 -10.16
N ALA A 133 -13.24 1.72 -9.71
CA ALA A 133 -14.52 2.34 -10.08
C ALA A 133 -14.58 3.81 -9.65
N ARG A 134 -14.07 4.12 -8.45
CA ARG A 134 -13.97 5.51 -7.97
C ARG A 134 -13.03 6.33 -8.85
N LEU A 135 -11.87 5.79 -9.25
CA LEU A 135 -10.96 6.46 -10.17
C LEU A 135 -11.61 6.76 -11.53
N VAL A 136 -12.34 5.80 -12.09
CA VAL A 136 -13.03 5.95 -13.37
C VAL A 136 -14.12 7.02 -13.29
N ALA A 137 -14.83 7.11 -12.17
CA ALA A 137 -15.88 8.12 -11.95
C ALA A 137 -15.34 9.55 -11.78
N MET A 138 -14.05 9.72 -11.54
CA MET A 138 -13.43 11.05 -11.42
C MET A 138 -13.36 11.77 -12.75
N SER A 139 -13.53 13.08 -12.74
CA SER A 139 -13.45 13.92 -13.94
C SER A 139 -12.09 13.79 -14.65
N ALA A 140 -12.11 13.87 -15.98
CA ALA A 140 -10.90 13.86 -16.79
C ALA A 140 -9.95 15.01 -16.39
N GLY A 141 -8.65 14.71 -16.28
CA GLY A 141 -7.62 15.70 -15.93
C GLY A 141 -7.02 15.56 -14.53
N SER A 142 -7.59 14.68 -13.70
CA SER A 142 -7.05 14.45 -12.35
C SER A 142 -5.87 13.47 -12.35
N LEU A 143 -4.85 13.78 -11.55
CA LEU A 143 -3.74 12.89 -11.21
C LEU A 143 -3.99 12.28 -9.85
N VAL A 144 -3.88 10.96 -9.74
CA VAL A 144 -4.11 10.25 -8.49
C VAL A 144 -2.82 9.57 -8.03
N TYR A 145 -2.49 9.76 -6.77
CA TYR A 145 -1.34 9.16 -6.11
C TYR A 145 -1.80 7.93 -5.31
N ALA A 146 -1.40 6.74 -5.72
CA ALA A 146 -1.73 5.50 -5.04
C ALA A 146 -0.55 4.52 -5.07
N PRO A 147 -0.34 3.71 -4.02
CA PRO A 147 0.68 2.67 -4.05
C PRO A 147 0.34 1.61 -5.08
N LYS A 148 1.34 1.13 -5.82
CA LYS A 148 1.18 0.02 -6.75
C LYS A 148 1.01 -1.28 -5.97
N PRO A 149 0.02 -2.15 -6.27
CA PRO A 149 0.00 -3.49 -5.72
C PRO A 149 1.28 -4.24 -6.13
N LEU A 150 1.79 -5.06 -5.22
CA LEU A 150 2.93 -5.94 -5.49
C LEU A 150 2.58 -6.83 -6.69
N ALA A 151 3.31 -6.67 -7.79
CA ALA A 151 3.42 -7.76 -8.74
C ALA A 151 4.21 -8.87 -8.05
N GLY A 152 3.57 -10.03 -7.89
CA GLY A 152 4.22 -11.24 -7.40
C GLY A 152 5.34 -11.69 -8.31
#